data_6d64fb819d4f7062217001b23e33638e
#
_entry.id   6d64fb819d4f7062217001b23e33638e
#
_cell.length_a   1.000
_cell.length_b   1.000
_cell.length_c   1.000
_cell.angle_alpha   90.00
_cell.angle_beta   90.00
_cell.angle_gamma   90.00
#
_symmetry.space_group_name_H-M   'P 1'
#
loop_
_entity.id
_entity.type
_entity.pdbx_description
1 polymer ?
#
loop_
_entity_poly.entity_id
_entity_poly.type
_entity_poly.pdbx_seq_one_letter_code
_entity_poly.pdbx_strand_id
1 'polypeptide(L)'
;ILVPAAMDRVLTGTNAARIQAKLIVEGANAPTTFDADAVFKERGVVVVPDILANAGGVTVSYFEWVQNLQQLAWPVEQVHEKMSKILLDAFDATWRTATQYQ
;
A
#
# COMPACT_ATOMS: atom_id res chain seq x y z
N ILE A 1 2.30 14.57 -3.25
CA ILE A 1 1.87 13.17 -3.10
C ILE A 1 1.03 12.78 -4.30
N LEU A 2 1.23 11.59 -4.84
CA LEU A 2 0.41 10.98 -5.89
C LEU A 2 -0.14 9.65 -5.38
N VAL A 3 -1.45 9.42 -5.56
CA VAL A 3 -2.11 8.16 -5.19
C VAL A 3 -2.76 7.55 -6.45
N PRO A 4 -2.06 6.66 -7.17
CA PRO A 4 -2.68 5.90 -8.25
C PRO A 4 -3.64 4.87 -7.65
N ALA A 5 -4.95 5.04 -7.88
CA ALA A 5 -5.98 4.26 -7.22
C ALA A 5 -7.06 3.73 -8.18
N ALA A 6 -6.80 3.73 -9.49
CA ALA A 6 -7.79 3.31 -10.49
C ALA A 6 -7.41 1.99 -11.19
N MET A 7 -6.25 1.93 -11.83
CA MET A 7 -5.86 0.79 -12.67
C MET A 7 -4.40 0.40 -12.43
N ASP A 8 -4.07 -0.83 -12.82
CA ASP A 8 -2.70 -1.30 -12.91
C ASP A 8 -1.93 -0.59 -14.04
N ARG A 9 -0.61 -0.61 -13.95
CA ARG A 9 0.34 -0.14 -14.99
C ARG A 9 0.06 1.25 -15.55
N VAL A 10 -0.41 2.17 -14.71
CA VAL A 10 -0.64 3.58 -15.12
C VAL A 10 0.63 4.42 -15.02
N LEU A 11 1.56 4.06 -14.14
CA LEU A 11 2.88 4.68 -14.03
C LEU A 11 3.89 3.82 -14.80
N THR A 12 4.38 4.36 -15.90
CA THR A 12 5.23 3.64 -16.88
C THR A 12 6.54 4.40 -17.12
N GLY A 13 7.53 3.75 -17.70
CA GLY A 13 8.78 4.41 -18.10
C GLY A 13 8.58 5.63 -19.01
N THR A 14 7.48 5.66 -19.78
CA THR A 14 7.19 6.78 -20.68
C THR A 14 6.64 8.01 -19.96
N ASN A 15 6.04 7.88 -18.79
CA ASN A 15 5.45 9.00 -18.05
C ASN A 15 6.14 9.30 -16.71
N ALA A 16 6.89 8.36 -16.15
CA ALA A 16 7.51 8.48 -14.82
C ALA A 16 8.40 9.73 -14.68
N ALA A 17 9.16 10.10 -15.73
CA ALA A 17 10.03 11.26 -15.72
C ALA A 17 9.26 12.60 -15.56
N ARG A 18 7.99 12.65 -15.96
CA ARG A 18 7.14 13.84 -15.89
C ARG A 18 6.42 14.00 -14.55
N ILE A 19 6.41 12.96 -13.72
CA ILE A 19 5.73 12.98 -12.42
C ILE A 19 6.54 13.83 -11.44
N GLN A 20 5.90 14.84 -10.86
CA GLN A 20 6.55 15.79 -9.95
C GLN A 20 6.36 15.42 -8.47
N ALA A 21 5.60 14.38 -8.16
CA ALA A 21 5.42 13.91 -6.80
C ALA A 21 6.71 13.38 -6.20
N LYS A 22 6.95 13.68 -4.92
CA LYS A 22 8.07 13.15 -4.13
C LYS A 22 7.70 11.89 -3.36
N LEU A 23 6.41 11.62 -3.26
CA LEU A 23 5.85 10.46 -2.59
C LEU A 23 4.72 9.90 -3.44
N ILE A 24 4.78 8.60 -3.70
CA ILE A 24 3.73 7.83 -4.36
C ILE A 24 3.19 6.81 -3.36
N VAL A 25 1.86 6.72 -3.25
CA VAL A 25 1.18 5.73 -2.39
C VAL A 25 0.27 4.89 -3.28
N GLU A 26 0.61 3.64 -3.47
CA GLU A 26 -0.05 2.76 -4.43
C GLU A 26 -1.38 2.23 -3.91
N GLY A 27 -2.47 2.94 -4.19
CA GLY A 27 -3.83 2.51 -3.84
C GLY A 27 -4.36 1.39 -4.74
N ALA A 28 -4.06 1.42 -6.05
CA ALA A 28 -4.34 0.33 -6.97
C ALA A 28 -3.32 -0.81 -6.82
N ASN A 29 -3.65 -1.99 -7.34
CA ASN A 29 -2.70 -3.10 -7.42
C ASN A 29 -1.78 -2.92 -8.64
N ALA A 30 -0.47 -3.11 -8.44
CA ALA A 30 0.56 -3.01 -9.46
C ALA A 30 0.45 -1.77 -10.39
N PRO A 31 0.27 -0.56 -9.86
CA PRO A 31 0.07 0.62 -10.69
C PRO A 31 1.38 1.11 -11.35
N THR A 32 2.53 0.69 -10.83
CA THR A 32 3.86 1.12 -11.27
C THR A 32 4.58 -0.04 -11.98
N THR A 33 5.07 0.20 -13.19
CA THR A 33 5.88 -0.77 -13.93
C THR A 33 7.34 -0.76 -13.46
N PHE A 34 8.10 -1.83 -13.72
CA PHE A 34 9.50 -1.93 -13.30
C PHE A 34 10.39 -0.84 -13.89
N ASP A 35 10.13 -0.43 -15.12
CA ASP A 35 10.86 0.66 -15.79
C ASP A 35 10.52 2.03 -15.17
N ALA A 36 9.28 2.25 -14.73
CA ALA A 36 8.90 3.44 -13.97
C ALA A 36 9.53 3.46 -12.58
N ASP A 37 9.58 2.31 -11.90
CA ASP A 37 10.18 2.18 -10.57
C ASP A 37 11.68 2.54 -10.61
N ALA A 38 12.40 2.10 -11.63
CA ALA A 38 13.80 2.47 -11.82
C ALA A 38 13.98 4.00 -11.93
N VAL A 39 13.11 4.68 -12.70
CA VAL A 39 13.13 6.15 -12.83
C VAL A 39 12.83 6.84 -11.50
N PHE A 40 11.86 6.33 -10.72
CA PHE A 40 11.52 6.89 -9.42
C PHE A 40 12.67 6.73 -8.41
N LYS A 41 13.32 5.59 -8.42
CA LYS A 41 14.50 5.33 -7.57
C LYS A 41 15.64 6.29 -7.87
N GLU A 42 16.00 6.48 -9.14
CA GLU A 42 17.03 7.44 -9.56
C GLU A 42 16.71 8.89 -9.14
N ARG A 43 15.43 9.24 -9.12
CA ARG A 43 14.95 10.58 -8.75
C ARG A 43 14.72 10.77 -7.26
N GLY A 44 14.95 9.73 -6.44
CA GLY A 44 14.71 9.78 -5.00
C GLY A 44 13.23 9.91 -4.62
N VAL A 45 12.32 9.45 -5.46
CA VAL A 45 10.89 9.41 -5.17
C VAL A 45 10.61 8.22 -4.26
N VAL A 46 9.96 8.47 -3.13
CA VAL A 46 9.54 7.41 -2.21
C VAL A 46 8.25 6.77 -2.74
N VAL A 47 8.25 5.44 -2.83
CA VAL A 47 7.06 4.67 -3.22
C VAL A 47 6.62 3.79 -2.06
N VAL A 48 5.41 3.99 -1.57
CA VAL A 48 4.75 3.08 -0.62
C VAL A 48 4.04 2.01 -1.44
N PRO A 49 4.46 0.73 -1.34
CA PRO A 49 3.97 -0.32 -2.23
C PRO A 49 2.51 -0.67 -1.97
N ASP A 50 1.85 -1.15 -3.00
CA ASP A 50 0.44 -1.55 -2.99
C ASP A 50 0.11 -2.58 -1.90
N ILE A 51 0.95 -3.58 -1.75
CA ILE A 51 0.80 -4.64 -0.75
C ILE A 51 0.71 -4.09 0.69
N LEU A 52 1.25 -2.91 0.94
CA LEU A 52 1.13 -2.19 2.20
C LEU A 52 0.00 -1.17 2.15
N ALA A 53 0.00 -0.31 1.13
CA ALA A 53 -0.87 0.86 1.07
C ALA A 53 -2.36 0.51 0.97
N ASN A 54 -2.71 -0.59 0.29
CA ASN A 54 -4.11 -1.01 0.11
C ASN A 54 -4.53 -2.21 0.99
N ALA A 55 -3.70 -2.63 1.93
CA ALA A 55 -3.93 -3.81 2.76
C ALA A 55 -5.13 -3.69 3.74
N GLY A 56 -5.64 -2.48 3.97
CA GLY A 56 -6.77 -2.26 4.87
C GLY A 56 -8.03 -3.00 4.44
N GLY A 57 -8.36 -2.95 3.14
CA GLY A 57 -9.54 -3.61 2.59
C GLY A 57 -9.52 -5.14 2.78
N VAL A 58 -8.42 -5.79 2.42
CA VAL A 58 -8.28 -7.24 2.58
C VAL A 58 -8.24 -7.67 4.05
N THR A 59 -7.65 -6.85 4.91
CA THR A 59 -7.61 -7.09 6.37
C THR A 59 -9.02 -7.08 6.96
N VAL A 60 -9.84 -6.09 6.61
CA VAL A 60 -11.23 -6.00 7.08
C VAL A 60 -12.08 -7.12 6.50
N SER A 61 -11.87 -7.51 5.25
CA SER A 61 -12.53 -8.68 4.65
C SER A 61 -12.20 -9.99 5.40
N TYR A 62 -10.96 -10.14 5.85
CA TYR A 62 -10.57 -11.25 6.71
C TYR A 62 -11.33 -11.23 8.05
N PHE A 63 -11.49 -10.06 8.67
CA PHE A 63 -12.28 -9.94 9.91
C PHE A 63 -13.76 -10.24 9.70
N GLU A 64 -14.32 -9.85 8.56
CA GLU A 64 -15.68 -10.23 8.18
C GLU A 64 -15.83 -11.75 8.12
N TRP A 65 -14.92 -12.43 7.45
CA TRP A 65 -14.91 -13.89 7.38
C TRP A 65 -14.81 -14.55 8.77
N VAL A 66 -13.92 -14.05 9.66
CA VAL A 66 -13.78 -14.54 11.04
C VAL A 66 -15.09 -14.36 11.83
N GLN A 67 -15.72 -13.19 11.76
CA GLN A 67 -16.98 -12.90 12.42
C GLN A 67 -18.12 -13.82 11.91
N ASN A 68 -18.15 -14.07 10.60
CA ASN A 68 -19.13 -14.98 10.00
C ASN A 68 -18.95 -16.43 10.50
N LEU A 69 -17.71 -16.90 10.63
CA LEU A 69 -17.43 -18.23 11.19
C LEU A 69 -17.83 -18.33 12.67
N GLN A 70 -17.62 -17.28 13.43
CA GLN A 70 -17.98 -17.21 14.85
C GLN A 70 -19.47 -16.91 15.07
N GLN A 71 -20.22 -16.51 14.04
CA GLN A 71 -21.60 -16.05 14.12
C GLN A 71 -21.76 -14.91 15.15
N LEU A 72 -20.77 -14.03 15.23
CA LEU A 72 -20.68 -12.95 16.21
C LEU A 72 -20.18 -11.67 15.54
N ALA A 73 -20.93 -10.57 15.68
CA ALA A 73 -20.52 -9.27 15.17
C ALA A 73 -19.62 -8.54 16.17
N TRP A 74 -18.51 -7.97 15.67
CA TRP A 74 -17.65 -7.10 16.46
C TRP A 74 -18.12 -5.64 16.35
N PRO A 75 -17.96 -4.84 17.41
CA PRO A 75 -18.10 -3.39 17.31
C PRO A 75 -17.12 -2.80 16.29
N VAL A 76 -17.51 -1.71 15.63
CA VAL A 76 -16.66 -1.05 14.62
C VAL A 76 -15.32 -0.60 15.20
N GLU A 77 -15.32 -0.18 16.46
CA GLU A 77 -14.12 0.24 17.20
C GLU A 77 -13.09 -0.90 17.29
N GLN A 78 -13.56 -2.11 17.57
CA GLN A 78 -12.70 -3.31 17.62
C GLN A 78 -12.11 -3.65 16.25
N VAL A 79 -12.89 -3.51 15.20
CA VAL A 79 -12.42 -3.70 13.81
C VAL A 79 -11.32 -2.69 13.49
N HIS A 80 -11.53 -1.41 13.79
CA HIS A 80 -10.57 -0.34 13.56
C HIS A 80 -9.27 -0.54 14.36
N GLU A 81 -9.37 -0.88 15.62
CA GLU A 81 -8.20 -1.12 16.47
C GLU A 81 -7.33 -2.25 15.93
N LYS A 82 -7.96 -3.40 15.61
CA LYS A 82 -7.25 -4.55 15.06
C LYS A 82 -6.63 -4.25 13.70
N MET A 83 -7.36 -3.60 12.81
CA MET A 83 -6.87 -3.18 11.50
C MET A 83 -5.67 -2.23 11.64
N SER A 84 -5.81 -1.19 12.45
CA SER A 84 -4.76 -0.19 12.67
C SER A 84 -3.48 -0.83 13.20
N LYS A 85 -3.60 -1.76 14.15
CA LYS A 85 -2.44 -2.48 14.67
C LYS A 85 -1.72 -3.27 13.57
N ILE A 86 -2.45 -4.03 12.77
CA ILE A 86 -1.87 -4.84 11.69
C ILE A 86 -1.16 -3.95 10.67
N LEU A 87 -1.78 -2.84 10.26
CA LEU A 87 -1.21 -1.93 9.27
C LEU A 87 0.03 -1.21 9.79
N LEU A 88 0.03 -0.78 11.05
CA LEU A 88 1.19 -0.12 11.66
C LEU A 88 2.36 -1.10 11.83
N ASP A 89 2.11 -2.32 12.29
CA ASP A 89 3.13 -3.37 12.41
C ASP A 89 3.71 -3.70 11.02
N ALA A 90 2.88 -3.79 10.00
CA ALA A 90 3.31 -4.03 8.61
C ALA A 90 4.13 -2.85 8.05
N PHE A 91 3.72 -1.62 8.33
CA PHE A 91 4.47 -0.43 7.95
C PHE A 91 5.87 -0.42 8.59
N ASP A 92 5.96 -0.66 9.89
CA ASP A 92 7.23 -0.70 10.60
C ASP A 92 8.18 -1.79 10.08
N ALA A 93 7.64 -2.97 9.75
CA ALA A 93 8.41 -4.06 9.15
C ALA A 93 8.93 -3.68 7.76
N THR A 94 8.07 -3.10 6.93
CA THR A 94 8.40 -2.66 5.57
C THR A 94 9.45 -1.55 5.60
N TRP A 95 9.26 -0.55 6.47
CA TRP A 95 10.20 0.57 6.63
C TRP A 95 11.58 0.11 7.08
N ARG A 96 11.65 -0.78 8.08
CA ARG A 96 12.93 -1.37 8.54
C ARG A 96 13.64 -2.12 7.41
N THR A 97 12.91 -2.90 6.64
CA THR A 97 13.47 -3.62 5.49
C THR A 97 13.99 -2.65 4.44
N ALA A 98 13.20 -1.64 4.07
CA ALA A 98 13.62 -0.63 3.09
C ALA A 98 14.90 0.09 3.53
N THR A 99 15.01 0.49 4.81
CA THR A 99 16.18 1.19 5.33
C THR A 99 17.43 0.29 5.45
N GLN A 100 17.25 -1.02 5.57
CA GLN A 100 18.35 -1.98 5.65
C GLN A 100 19.00 -2.24 4.29
N TYR A 101 18.21 -2.18 3.19
CA TYR A 101 18.65 -2.57 1.84
C TYR A 101 18.75 -1.40 0.85
N GLN A 102 18.70 -0.18 1.33
CA GLN A 102 18.95 1.03 0.52
C GLN A 102 20.42 1.29 0.28
#